data_4515ac5f0e64bf535a19cba6e46ad607
#
_entry.id   4515ac5f0e64bf535a19cba6e46ad607
#
_cell.length_a   1.000
_cell.length_b   1.000
_cell.length_c   1.000
_cell.angle_alpha   90.00
_cell.angle_beta   90.00
_cell.angle_gamma   90.00
#
_symmetry.space_group_name_H-M   'P 1'
#
loop_
_entity.id
_entity.type
_entity.pdbx_description
1 polymer ?
#
loop_
_entity_poly.entity_id
_entity_poly.type
_entity_poly.pdbx_seq_one_letter_code
_entity_poly.pdbx_strand_id
1 'polypeptide(L)'
;MREQDFLNHFLKKGYFKKHTRVVLALSGGLDSMFLFKVLSTYQKELEIELILAHVNHKQRVESDWEEQELRKLAAEAELPIYISDFSGEFSEARARHFRYDFFQEVMKKTGATALVTAHHADDQVETILMRLIRGTRLRYLSGIKEKQVVGEIEIIRPFLHFQKKDFPQIFHFEDTSNKENHYFRNRIRNSYLPEL
;
A
#
# COMPACT_ATOMS: atom_id res chain seq x y z
N MET A 1 18.52 4.47 -0.20
CA MET A 1 18.66 3.99 -1.60
C MET A 1 18.16 5.08 -2.55
N ARG A 2 18.61 5.11 -3.82
CA ARG A 2 18.12 6.07 -4.84
C ARG A 2 16.89 5.49 -5.53
N GLU A 3 16.00 6.33 -6.05
CA GLU A 3 14.80 5.90 -6.79
C GLU A 3 15.13 4.93 -7.94
N GLN A 4 16.25 5.16 -8.62
CA GLN A 4 16.73 4.29 -9.70
C GLN A 4 17.00 2.84 -9.25
N ASP A 5 17.37 2.62 -8.00
CA ASP A 5 17.64 1.29 -7.46
C ASP A 5 16.33 0.48 -7.36
N PHE A 6 15.22 1.15 -7.02
CA PHE A 6 13.86 0.56 -6.99
C PHE A 6 13.37 0.27 -8.41
N LEU A 7 13.53 1.21 -9.35
CA LEU A 7 13.20 0.96 -10.76
C LEU A 7 13.91 -0.28 -11.30
N ASN A 8 15.22 -0.36 -11.10
CA ASN A 8 16.03 -1.50 -11.57
C ASN A 8 15.54 -2.83 -10.98
N HIS A 9 15.14 -2.81 -9.68
CA HIS A 9 14.54 -3.98 -9.05
C HIS A 9 13.20 -4.34 -9.69
N PHE A 10 12.32 -3.38 -9.95
CA PHE A 10 11.00 -3.62 -10.55
C PHE A 10 11.12 -4.19 -11.96
N LEU A 11 12.04 -3.66 -12.76
CA LEU A 11 12.34 -4.15 -14.11
C LEU A 11 12.91 -5.58 -14.07
N LYS A 12 13.89 -5.84 -13.18
CA LYS A 12 14.50 -7.17 -13.01
C LYS A 12 13.46 -8.21 -12.60
N LYS A 13 12.53 -7.86 -11.71
CA LYS A 13 11.44 -8.73 -11.25
C LYS A 13 10.30 -8.88 -12.26
N GLY A 14 10.23 -7.99 -13.23
CA GLY A 14 9.17 -7.98 -14.24
C GLY A 14 7.77 -7.88 -13.64
N TYR A 15 7.61 -7.01 -12.64
CA TYR A 15 6.32 -6.88 -11.95
C TYR A 15 5.18 -6.50 -12.88
N PHE A 16 5.46 -5.62 -13.86
CA PHE A 16 4.45 -4.99 -14.69
C PHE A 16 4.39 -5.52 -16.14
N LYS A 17 5.23 -6.46 -16.53
CA LYS A 17 5.32 -6.98 -17.93
C LYS A 17 4.00 -7.43 -18.56
N LYS A 18 2.99 -7.78 -17.74
CA LYS A 18 1.67 -8.24 -18.19
C LYS A 18 0.57 -7.19 -17.97
N HIS A 19 0.91 -6.01 -17.44
CA HIS A 19 -0.04 -5.03 -16.98
C HIS A 19 0.25 -3.69 -17.65
N THR A 20 -0.67 -3.22 -18.48
CA THR A 20 -0.60 -1.88 -19.07
C THR A 20 -1.25 -0.84 -18.17
N ARG A 21 -2.27 -1.21 -17.37
CA ARG A 21 -2.95 -0.35 -16.40
C ARG A 21 -2.88 -0.95 -15.02
N VAL A 22 -2.45 -0.14 -14.06
CA VAL A 22 -2.30 -0.56 -12.66
C VAL A 22 -2.94 0.46 -11.73
N VAL A 23 -3.62 -0.04 -10.69
CA VAL A 23 -4.17 0.80 -9.61
C VAL A 23 -3.19 0.79 -8.44
N LEU A 24 -2.74 1.96 -8.00
CA LEU A 24 -1.98 2.13 -6.76
C LEU A 24 -2.93 2.43 -5.61
N ALA A 25 -2.92 1.59 -4.58
CA ALA A 25 -3.56 1.89 -3.30
C ALA A 25 -2.74 2.96 -2.56
N LEU A 26 -3.22 4.20 -2.58
CA LEU A 26 -2.53 5.36 -2.03
C LEU A 26 -3.14 5.73 -0.68
N SER A 27 -2.43 5.45 0.42
CA SER A 27 -2.91 5.75 1.78
C SER A 27 -2.49 7.14 2.28
N GLY A 28 -1.53 7.78 1.62
CA GLY A 28 -0.95 9.05 2.07
C GLY A 28 0.25 8.91 3.02
N GLY A 29 0.47 7.73 3.62
CA GLY A 29 1.66 7.47 4.44
C GLY A 29 2.94 7.30 3.62
N LEU A 30 4.11 7.44 4.27
CA LEU A 30 5.44 7.45 3.64
C LEU A 30 5.62 6.37 2.57
N ASP A 31 5.27 5.13 2.90
CA ASP A 31 5.53 3.98 2.05
C ASP A 31 4.72 4.06 0.74
N SER A 32 3.44 4.43 0.83
CA SER A 32 2.56 4.58 -0.33
C SER A 32 2.90 5.83 -1.16
N MET A 33 3.29 6.92 -0.51
CA MET A 33 3.74 8.16 -1.17
C MET A 33 5.05 7.94 -1.92
N PHE A 34 5.98 7.18 -1.32
CA PHE A 34 7.22 6.85 -2.01
C PHE A 34 7.00 5.92 -3.20
N LEU A 35 6.11 4.93 -3.06
CA LEU A 35 5.73 4.08 -4.20
C LEU A 35 5.04 4.88 -5.30
N PHE A 36 4.16 5.82 -4.95
CA PHE A 36 3.56 6.77 -5.88
C PHE A 36 4.64 7.54 -6.65
N LYS A 37 5.62 8.12 -5.93
CA LYS A 37 6.72 8.86 -6.55
C LYS A 37 7.50 8.02 -7.56
N VAL A 38 7.90 6.79 -7.18
CA VAL A 38 8.64 5.90 -8.08
C VAL A 38 7.80 5.52 -9.31
N LEU A 39 6.54 5.10 -9.10
CA LEU A 39 5.69 4.67 -10.21
C LEU A 39 5.32 5.82 -11.14
N SER A 40 5.00 7.02 -10.62
CA SER A 40 4.66 8.19 -11.44
C SER A 40 5.85 8.70 -12.26
N THR A 41 7.05 8.68 -11.68
CA THR A 41 8.28 9.11 -12.36
C THR A 41 8.65 8.18 -13.52
N TYR A 42 8.47 6.88 -13.34
CA TYR A 42 8.99 5.85 -14.26
C TYR A 42 7.90 5.08 -15.00
N GLN A 43 6.72 5.70 -15.22
CA GLN A 43 5.61 5.06 -15.98
C GLN A 43 6.04 4.57 -17.36
N LYS A 44 6.85 5.36 -18.07
CA LYS A 44 7.32 5.04 -19.42
C LYS A 44 8.25 3.83 -19.42
N GLU A 45 9.23 3.80 -18.51
CA GLU A 45 10.19 2.72 -18.38
C GLU A 45 9.53 1.42 -17.91
N LEU A 46 8.48 1.53 -17.11
CA LEU A 46 7.69 0.40 -16.64
C LEU A 46 6.58 0.00 -17.61
N GLU A 47 6.34 0.79 -18.64
CA GLU A 47 5.28 0.59 -19.65
C GLU A 47 3.88 0.48 -19.03
N ILE A 48 3.57 1.35 -18.03
CA ILE A 48 2.30 1.34 -17.31
C ILE A 48 1.54 2.67 -17.42
N GLU A 49 0.22 2.60 -17.37
CA GLU A 49 -0.69 3.69 -17.05
C GLU A 49 -1.06 3.57 -15.56
N LEU A 50 -0.68 4.58 -14.77
CA LEU A 50 -0.91 4.59 -13.33
C LEU A 50 -2.25 5.26 -12.98
N ILE A 51 -3.03 4.58 -12.16
CA ILE A 51 -4.30 5.05 -11.62
C ILE A 51 -4.19 5.04 -10.10
N LEU A 52 -4.63 6.10 -9.45
CA LEU A 52 -4.58 6.22 -8.00
C LEU A 52 -5.95 5.86 -7.38
N ALA A 53 -5.92 5.16 -6.25
CA ALA A 53 -7.11 4.86 -5.48
C ALA A 53 -6.86 5.09 -3.99
N HIS A 54 -7.69 5.92 -3.37
CA HIS A 54 -7.61 6.28 -1.96
C HIS A 54 -8.93 5.98 -1.26
N VAL A 55 -8.87 5.43 -0.02
CA VAL A 55 -10.03 5.31 0.85
C VAL A 55 -9.85 6.23 2.04
N ASN A 56 -10.71 7.24 2.14
CA ASN A 56 -10.77 8.09 3.31
C ASN A 56 -11.61 7.39 4.40
N HIS A 57 -10.96 7.09 5.51
CA HIS A 57 -11.62 6.38 6.61
C HIS A 57 -12.43 7.30 7.53
N LYS A 58 -12.35 8.63 7.34
CA LYS A 58 -13.05 9.65 8.16
C LYS A 58 -12.86 9.46 9.67
N GLN A 59 -11.71 8.93 10.08
CA GLN A 59 -11.42 8.67 11.50
C GLN A 59 -10.82 9.87 12.23
N ARG A 60 -10.33 10.87 11.48
CA ARG A 60 -9.65 12.05 12.00
C ARG A 60 -10.16 13.30 11.28
N VAL A 61 -10.08 14.45 11.95
CA VAL A 61 -10.47 15.75 11.36
C VAL A 61 -9.58 16.08 10.15
N GLU A 62 -8.30 15.70 10.21
CA GLU A 62 -7.32 15.95 9.16
C GLU A 62 -7.55 15.13 7.90
N SER A 63 -8.31 14.04 7.96
CA SER A 63 -8.49 13.12 6.83
C SER A 63 -9.08 13.76 5.58
N ASP A 64 -9.93 14.78 5.73
CA ASP A 64 -10.51 15.52 4.62
C ASP A 64 -9.47 16.45 3.96
N TRP A 65 -8.61 17.05 4.76
CA TRP A 65 -7.50 17.84 4.25
C TRP A 65 -6.46 16.95 3.53
N GLU A 66 -6.13 15.80 4.13
CA GLU A 66 -5.24 14.81 3.52
C GLU A 66 -5.75 14.37 2.14
N GLU A 67 -7.06 14.12 2.02
CA GLU A 67 -7.71 13.78 0.75
C GLU A 67 -7.56 14.90 -0.28
N GLN A 68 -7.78 16.16 0.12
CA GLN A 68 -7.62 17.31 -0.79
C GLN A 68 -6.19 17.43 -1.30
N GLU A 69 -5.20 17.22 -0.43
CA GLU A 69 -3.79 17.23 -0.84
C GLU A 69 -3.46 16.08 -1.81
N LEU A 70 -4.01 14.87 -1.59
CA LEU A 70 -3.85 13.77 -2.54
C LEU A 70 -4.48 14.09 -3.91
N ARG A 71 -5.62 14.78 -3.95
CA ARG A 71 -6.23 15.26 -5.21
C ARG A 71 -5.35 16.26 -5.93
N LYS A 72 -4.72 17.19 -5.22
CA LYS A 72 -3.78 18.16 -5.79
C LYS A 72 -2.55 17.45 -6.36
N LEU A 73 -1.94 16.56 -5.60
CA LEU A 73 -0.78 15.77 -6.05
C LEU A 73 -1.09 14.93 -7.30
N ALA A 74 -2.28 14.34 -7.35
CA ALA A 74 -2.73 13.59 -8.52
C ALA A 74 -2.90 14.50 -9.75
N ALA A 75 -3.47 15.69 -9.57
CA ALA A 75 -3.65 16.68 -10.64
C ALA A 75 -2.29 17.21 -11.14
N GLU A 76 -1.35 17.52 -10.26
CA GLU A 76 0.01 17.94 -10.61
C GLU A 76 0.78 16.85 -11.39
N ALA A 77 0.52 15.58 -11.08
CA ALA A 77 1.10 14.43 -11.77
C ALA A 77 0.30 14.05 -13.05
N GLU A 78 -0.79 14.74 -13.37
CA GLU A 78 -1.71 14.43 -14.46
C GLU A 78 -2.26 12.99 -14.41
N LEU A 79 -2.53 12.49 -13.20
CA LEU A 79 -2.99 11.13 -12.95
C LEU A 79 -4.45 11.08 -12.47
N PRO A 80 -5.24 10.11 -12.95
CA PRO A 80 -6.58 9.90 -12.44
C PRO A 80 -6.52 9.37 -10.99
N ILE A 81 -7.33 9.96 -10.11
CA ILE A 81 -7.51 9.51 -8.74
C ILE A 81 -8.98 9.20 -8.46
N TYR A 82 -9.24 8.03 -7.90
CA TYR A 82 -10.54 7.59 -7.40
C TYR A 82 -10.50 7.59 -5.87
N ILE A 83 -11.53 8.16 -5.26
CA ILE A 83 -11.61 8.26 -3.79
C ILE A 83 -12.98 7.76 -3.34
N SER A 84 -13.00 7.06 -2.22
CA SER A 84 -14.22 6.62 -1.55
C SER A 84 -14.12 6.86 -0.05
N ASP A 85 -15.24 7.26 0.55
CA ASP A 85 -15.35 7.47 1.98
C ASP A 85 -15.85 6.18 2.65
N PHE A 86 -15.13 5.73 3.67
CA PHE A 86 -15.61 4.64 4.51
C PHE A 86 -16.69 5.17 5.46
N SER A 87 -17.87 4.59 5.40
CA SER A 87 -18.99 4.92 6.27
C SER A 87 -19.38 3.74 7.16
N GLY A 88 -19.75 4.05 8.40
CA GLY A 88 -20.23 3.08 9.37
C GLY A 88 -19.26 2.79 10.52
N GLU A 89 -19.64 1.85 11.40
CA GLU A 89 -18.79 1.44 12.52
C GLU A 89 -17.44 0.92 12.05
N PHE A 90 -16.37 1.51 12.56
CA PHE A 90 -15.00 1.15 12.19
C PHE A 90 -14.59 -0.16 12.86
N SER A 91 -14.17 -1.12 12.06
CA SER A 91 -13.34 -2.24 12.48
C SER A 91 -12.29 -2.52 11.41
N GLU A 92 -11.10 -2.99 11.81
CA GLU A 92 -10.02 -3.33 10.84
C GLU A 92 -10.50 -4.28 9.72
N ALA A 93 -11.30 -5.28 10.08
CA ALA A 93 -11.83 -6.26 9.13
C ALA A 93 -12.78 -5.61 8.13
N ARG A 94 -13.73 -4.78 8.60
CA ARG A 94 -14.70 -4.07 7.73
C ARG A 94 -14.00 -3.05 6.85
N ALA A 95 -13.08 -2.25 7.41
CA ALA A 95 -12.31 -1.27 6.66
C ALA A 95 -11.43 -1.94 5.60
N ARG A 96 -10.85 -3.11 5.92
CA ARG A 96 -10.10 -3.91 4.96
C ARG A 96 -10.99 -4.42 3.83
N HIS A 97 -12.15 -4.98 4.14
CA HIS A 97 -13.10 -5.50 3.14
C HIS A 97 -13.55 -4.38 2.20
N PHE A 98 -14.02 -3.28 2.75
CA PHE A 98 -14.42 -2.09 2.00
C PHE A 98 -13.32 -1.60 1.04
N ARG A 99 -12.06 -1.52 1.50
CA ARG A 99 -10.94 -1.11 0.63
C ARG A 99 -10.78 -2.03 -0.58
N TYR A 100 -10.85 -3.35 -0.37
CA TYR A 100 -10.66 -4.29 -1.48
C TYR A 100 -11.85 -4.26 -2.45
N ASP A 101 -13.08 -4.12 -1.97
CA ASP A 101 -14.26 -3.97 -2.81
C ASP A 101 -14.15 -2.69 -3.66
N PHE A 102 -13.80 -1.57 -3.03
CA PHE A 102 -13.58 -0.32 -3.75
C PHE A 102 -12.45 -0.42 -4.79
N PHE A 103 -11.31 -1.00 -4.45
CA PHE A 103 -10.23 -1.19 -5.43
C PHE A 103 -10.68 -2.08 -6.60
N GLN A 104 -11.48 -3.08 -6.34
CA GLN A 104 -12.04 -3.94 -7.39
C GLN A 104 -12.97 -3.15 -8.32
N GLU A 105 -13.83 -2.28 -7.79
CA GLU A 105 -14.68 -1.40 -8.57
C GLU A 105 -13.86 -0.45 -9.46
N VAL A 106 -12.82 0.19 -8.89
CA VAL A 106 -11.91 1.06 -9.65
C VAL A 106 -11.23 0.28 -10.77
N MET A 107 -10.72 -0.91 -10.49
CA MET A 107 -10.08 -1.76 -11.50
C MET A 107 -11.03 -2.14 -12.63
N LYS A 108 -12.27 -2.54 -12.31
CA LYS A 108 -13.30 -2.83 -13.31
C LYS A 108 -13.63 -1.61 -14.18
N LYS A 109 -13.78 -0.44 -13.54
CA LYS A 109 -14.11 0.81 -14.23
C LYS A 109 -13.00 1.27 -15.16
N THR A 110 -11.75 1.05 -14.81
CA THR A 110 -10.58 1.54 -15.56
C THR A 110 -9.95 0.50 -16.49
N GLY A 111 -10.36 -0.75 -16.38
CA GLY A 111 -9.73 -1.87 -17.07
C GLY A 111 -8.32 -2.20 -16.56
N ALA A 112 -7.98 -1.77 -15.34
CA ALA A 112 -6.71 -2.10 -14.72
C ALA A 112 -6.67 -3.58 -14.31
N THR A 113 -5.52 -4.22 -14.48
CA THR A 113 -5.33 -5.66 -14.27
C THR A 113 -4.52 -6.00 -13.03
N ALA A 114 -3.89 -5.00 -12.39
CA ALA A 114 -3.16 -5.19 -11.16
C ALA A 114 -3.44 -4.08 -10.13
N LEU A 115 -3.51 -4.48 -8.86
CA LEU A 115 -3.51 -3.61 -7.70
C LEU A 115 -2.10 -3.58 -7.09
N VAL A 116 -1.52 -2.41 -6.96
CA VAL A 116 -0.18 -2.22 -6.38
C VAL A 116 -0.31 -1.67 -4.97
N THR A 117 0.39 -2.27 -4.02
CA THR A 117 0.38 -1.84 -2.61
C THR A 117 1.80 -1.72 -2.07
N ALA A 118 2.01 -0.79 -1.14
CA ALA A 118 3.33 -0.43 -0.63
C ALA A 118 3.80 -1.27 0.58
N HIS A 119 3.35 -2.53 0.70
CA HIS A 119 3.84 -3.42 1.76
C HIS A 119 5.35 -3.67 1.59
N HIS A 120 6.09 -3.63 2.69
CA HIS A 120 7.54 -3.75 2.73
C HIS A 120 8.02 -4.87 3.69
N ALA A 121 9.32 -5.06 3.83
CA ALA A 121 9.90 -6.15 4.59
C ALA A 121 9.50 -6.14 6.07
N ASP A 122 9.37 -4.95 6.69
CA ASP A 122 8.95 -4.86 8.09
C ASP A 122 7.50 -5.33 8.28
N ASP A 123 6.59 -5.08 7.32
CA ASP A 123 5.22 -5.65 7.33
C ASP A 123 5.24 -7.19 7.28
N GLN A 124 6.24 -7.76 6.61
CA GLN A 124 6.44 -9.20 6.56
C GLN A 124 6.75 -9.76 7.95
N VAL A 125 7.70 -9.12 8.64
CA VAL A 125 8.09 -9.51 10.01
C VAL A 125 6.89 -9.40 10.95
N GLU A 126 6.18 -8.26 10.93
CA GLU A 126 4.96 -8.06 11.72
C GLU A 126 3.94 -9.17 11.47
N THR A 127 3.68 -9.48 10.21
CA THR A 127 2.68 -10.50 9.83
C THR A 127 3.08 -11.89 10.30
N ILE A 128 4.34 -12.26 10.20
CA ILE A 128 4.85 -13.56 10.67
C ILE A 128 4.73 -13.65 12.19
N LEU A 129 5.17 -12.62 12.93
CA LEU A 129 5.06 -12.57 14.39
C LEU A 129 3.59 -12.63 14.85
N MET A 130 2.70 -11.86 14.22
CA MET A 130 1.27 -11.95 14.52
C MET A 130 0.72 -13.37 14.37
N ARG A 131 1.13 -14.07 13.33
CA ARG A 131 0.69 -15.46 13.07
C ARG A 131 1.28 -16.43 14.09
N LEU A 132 2.56 -16.27 14.46
CA LEU A 132 3.22 -17.07 15.50
C LEU A 132 2.52 -16.92 16.85
N ILE A 133 2.29 -15.69 17.29
CA ILE A 133 1.63 -15.39 18.58
C ILE A 133 0.20 -15.95 18.62
N ARG A 134 -0.52 -15.95 17.47
CA ARG A 134 -1.87 -16.53 17.35
C ARG A 134 -1.88 -18.06 17.24
N GLY A 135 -0.73 -18.72 17.31
CA GLY A 135 -0.63 -20.19 17.25
C GLY A 135 -0.96 -20.76 15.88
N THR A 136 -0.71 -20.02 14.80
CA THR A 136 -0.97 -20.49 13.44
C THR A 136 -0.07 -21.67 13.09
N ARG A 137 -0.62 -22.69 12.42
CA ARG A 137 0.17 -23.85 11.95
C ARG A 137 1.30 -23.41 11.01
N LEU A 138 2.46 -24.06 11.08
CA LEU A 138 3.67 -23.74 10.32
C LEU A 138 3.44 -23.51 8.82
N ARG A 139 2.54 -24.27 8.19
CA ARG A 139 2.19 -24.11 6.76
C ARG A 139 1.59 -22.74 6.40
N TYR A 140 1.09 -21.99 7.37
CA TYR A 140 0.50 -20.66 7.17
C TYR A 140 1.43 -19.51 7.61
N LEU A 141 2.68 -19.81 8.01
CA LEU A 141 3.68 -18.82 8.38
C LEU A 141 4.37 -18.13 7.18
N SER A 142 3.96 -18.44 5.95
CA SER A 142 4.60 -17.92 4.74
C SER A 142 4.58 -16.38 4.57
N GLY A 143 3.94 -15.66 5.49
CA GLY A 143 3.88 -14.19 5.47
C GLY A 143 3.05 -13.62 4.32
N ILE A 144 3.43 -12.44 3.86
CA ILE A 144 2.81 -11.71 2.73
C ILE A 144 3.48 -12.19 1.44
N LYS A 145 2.69 -12.46 0.40
CA LYS A 145 3.22 -12.83 -0.93
C LYS A 145 3.53 -11.58 -1.75
N GLU A 146 4.62 -11.60 -2.48
CA GLU A 146 5.03 -10.55 -3.41
C GLU A 146 3.99 -10.31 -4.52
N LYS A 147 3.51 -11.40 -5.10
CA LYS A 147 2.36 -11.42 -6.01
C LYS A 147 1.30 -12.38 -5.49
N GLN A 148 0.05 -11.97 -5.58
CA GLN A 148 -1.07 -12.78 -5.09
C GLN A 148 -2.32 -12.51 -5.92
N VAL A 149 -2.97 -13.55 -6.37
CA VAL A 149 -4.28 -13.44 -7.02
C VAL A 149 -5.37 -13.61 -5.95
N VAL A 150 -6.30 -12.67 -5.89
CA VAL A 150 -7.48 -12.68 -5.02
C VAL A 150 -8.71 -12.40 -5.91
N GLY A 151 -9.52 -13.43 -6.16
CA GLY A 151 -10.55 -13.33 -7.18
C GLY A 151 -9.94 -13.08 -8.56
N GLU A 152 -10.36 -12.02 -9.22
CA GLU A 152 -9.85 -11.59 -10.54
C GLU A 152 -8.69 -10.57 -10.45
N ILE A 153 -8.26 -10.18 -9.24
CA ILE A 153 -7.26 -9.15 -9.02
C ILE A 153 -5.89 -9.78 -8.78
N GLU A 154 -4.88 -9.37 -9.54
CA GLU A 154 -3.49 -9.60 -9.17
C GLU A 154 -3.00 -8.46 -8.27
N ILE A 155 -2.57 -8.78 -7.06
CA ILE A 155 -1.99 -7.82 -6.11
C ILE A 155 -0.49 -7.93 -6.18
N ILE A 156 0.19 -6.80 -6.44
CA ILE A 156 1.65 -6.70 -6.55
C ILE A 156 2.19 -5.84 -5.40
N ARG A 157 3.26 -6.30 -4.76
CA ARG A 157 3.92 -5.62 -3.63
C ARG A 157 5.41 -5.43 -3.92
N PRO A 158 5.75 -4.40 -4.71
CA PRO A 158 7.10 -4.25 -5.22
C PRO A 158 8.13 -3.93 -4.13
N PHE A 159 7.68 -3.40 -2.99
CA PHE A 159 8.54 -3.04 -1.86
C PHE A 159 8.80 -4.17 -0.86
N LEU A 160 8.22 -5.36 -1.06
CA LEU A 160 8.27 -6.43 -0.06
C LEU A 160 9.70 -6.92 0.31
N HIS A 161 10.68 -6.63 -0.53
CA HIS A 161 12.10 -6.95 -0.30
C HIS A 161 12.91 -5.80 0.30
N PHE A 162 12.31 -4.62 0.51
CA PHE A 162 12.97 -3.45 1.06
C PHE A 162 12.51 -3.19 2.49
N GLN A 163 13.40 -2.67 3.31
CA GLN A 163 13.07 -2.23 4.67
C GLN A 163 12.60 -0.77 4.64
N LYS A 164 11.78 -0.36 5.59
CA LYS A 164 11.31 1.02 5.69
C LYS A 164 12.45 2.04 5.77
N LYS A 165 13.57 1.69 6.42
CA LYS A 165 14.77 2.53 6.49
C LYS A 165 15.44 2.81 5.15
N ASP A 166 15.16 2.01 4.11
CA ASP A 166 15.69 2.20 2.76
C ASP A 166 14.97 3.33 2.00
N PHE A 167 13.77 3.74 2.48
CA PHE A 167 12.96 4.76 1.85
C PHE A 167 13.46 6.16 2.22
N PRO A 168 13.57 7.07 1.23
CA PRO A 168 13.92 8.46 1.53
C PRO A 168 12.79 9.15 2.28
N GLN A 169 13.14 10.14 3.10
CA GLN A 169 12.15 11.03 3.68
C GLN A 169 11.58 11.94 2.58
N ILE A 170 10.30 11.85 2.37
CA ILE A 170 9.54 12.66 1.41
C ILE A 170 8.29 13.21 2.11
N PHE A 171 7.58 14.12 1.46
CA PHE A 171 6.30 14.59 1.94
C PHE A 171 5.31 13.40 2.08
N HIS A 172 4.72 13.26 3.24
CA HIS A 172 3.69 12.27 3.57
C HIS A 172 2.88 12.73 4.76
N PHE A 173 1.72 12.13 4.97
CA PHE A 173 0.91 12.38 6.15
C PHE A 173 1.32 11.45 7.28
N GLU A 174 1.51 12.01 8.48
CA GLU A 174 1.76 11.22 9.68
C GLU A 174 0.44 10.71 10.27
N ASP A 175 0.28 9.40 10.30
CA ASP A 175 -0.84 8.79 11.01
C ASP A 175 -0.48 8.61 12.48
N THR A 176 -0.97 9.52 13.33
CA THR A 176 -0.73 9.49 14.78
C THR A 176 -1.26 8.22 15.44
N SER A 177 -2.27 7.57 14.87
CA SER A 177 -2.81 6.30 15.37
C SER A 177 -1.80 5.15 15.32
N ASN A 178 -0.75 5.26 14.48
CA ASN A 178 0.35 4.29 14.45
C ASN A 178 1.18 4.26 15.74
N LYS A 179 1.14 5.35 16.54
CA LYS A 179 1.84 5.45 17.84
C LYS A 179 1.03 4.81 18.97
N GLU A 180 -0.26 4.56 18.76
CA GLU A 180 -1.13 4.00 19.76
C GLU A 180 -1.05 2.47 19.79
N ASN A 181 -0.80 1.89 20.97
CA ASN A 181 -0.74 0.43 21.16
C ASN A 181 -2.11 -0.25 21.26
N HIS A 182 -3.19 0.43 20.84
CA HIS A 182 -4.54 -0.12 20.89
C HIS A 182 -4.71 -1.33 19.97
N TYR A 183 -4.12 -1.28 18.78
CA TYR A 183 -4.16 -2.40 17.84
C TYR A 183 -3.01 -3.38 18.08
N PHE A 184 -3.31 -4.68 17.94
CA PHE A 184 -2.32 -5.74 18.16
C PHE A 184 -1.10 -5.61 17.24
N ARG A 185 -1.29 -5.15 16.00
CA ARG A 185 -0.21 -4.88 15.07
C ARG A 185 0.71 -3.77 15.54
N ASN A 186 0.15 -2.69 16.08
CA ASN A 186 0.92 -1.57 16.63
C ASN A 186 1.73 -2.01 17.86
N ARG A 187 1.16 -2.89 18.72
CA ARG A 187 1.92 -3.47 19.85
C ARG A 187 3.11 -4.29 19.38
N ILE A 188 2.95 -5.06 18.31
CA ILE A 188 4.08 -5.81 17.75
C ILE A 188 5.16 -4.86 17.27
N ARG A 189 4.80 -3.85 16.49
CA ARG A 189 5.72 -2.86 15.92
C ARG A 189 6.44 -2.06 17.00
N ASN A 190 5.70 -1.55 17.99
CA ASN A 190 6.21 -0.57 18.94
C ASN A 190 6.83 -1.19 20.20
N SER A 191 6.41 -2.41 20.56
CA SER A 191 6.84 -3.03 21.83
C SER A 191 7.66 -4.29 21.62
N TYR A 192 7.25 -5.22 20.76
CA TYR A 192 7.94 -6.51 20.63
C TYR A 192 9.11 -6.48 19.66
N LEU A 193 8.97 -5.84 18.49
CA LEU A 193 10.03 -5.80 17.49
C LEU A 193 11.29 -5.05 17.92
N PRO A 194 11.22 -3.93 18.68
CA PRO A 194 12.42 -3.27 19.19
C PRO A 194 13.24 -4.08 20.20
N GLU A 195 12.64 -5.10 20.80
CA GLU A 195 13.29 -5.97 21.82
C GLU A 195 13.93 -7.23 21.19
N LEU A 196 13.68 -7.50 19.90
CA LEU A 196 14.24 -8.65 19.15
C LEU A 196 15.46 -8.25 18.32
#